data_601c52a10d6e75564000ed92ef6e86b2
#
_entry.id   601c52a10d6e75564000ed92ef6e86b2
#
_cell.length_a   1.000
_cell.length_b   1.000
_cell.length_c   1.000
_cell.angle_alpha   90.00
_cell.angle_beta   90.00
_cell.angle_gamma   90.00
#
_symmetry.space_group_name_H-M   'P 1'
#
loop_
_entity.id
_entity.type
_entity.pdbx_description
1 polymer ?
#
loop_
_entity_poly.entity_id
_entity_poly.type
_entity_poly.pdbx_seq_one_letter_code
_entity_poly.pdbx_strand_id
1 'polypeptide(L)'
;MSIDKPLQGIKILELSSIVTASLATMILCDQGAEVIKVEPTGSGDSMRYLGTQKGGFSAIFANCNRGKQSLNLDLKDKEEVKILLELVKEADVFISNYRPGVNERLGLGLDVLRDINPHIIYVSISGFGESGPLSTAPAYDHVIQGMSGATSIQSNGDEPAYMKTLICDKITGYTACQALTAALFKRERTGETSHITLSMLDSAIFFLWPDGMMNHTLLDEDVKTAPPLSSTYTSLIPAKDGFFTIAAMTDGQWFGIFNAIGKPEFKTDPRFENASARSQNMTELLQESLFRFHDYTVDEAINALRDNDVPCSPYVPRDEVINQPQVIASNTIFQMDSPHQGKMNAVSHPAIFDGNRMEVTKTAPALGEHRDQIIKKISN
;
A
#
# COMPACT_ATOMS: atom_id res chain seq x y z
N MET A 1 -27.23 -15.46 -3.73
CA MET A 1 -26.13 -16.27 -4.33
C MET A 1 -24.84 -15.70 -3.78
N SER A 2 -23.97 -16.52 -3.21
CA SER A 2 -22.62 -16.06 -2.84
C SER A 2 -21.90 -15.68 -4.14
N ILE A 3 -21.39 -14.46 -4.21
CA ILE A 3 -20.52 -14.05 -5.31
C ILE A 3 -19.26 -14.89 -5.19
N ASP A 4 -18.95 -15.67 -6.22
CA ASP A 4 -17.70 -16.41 -6.26
C ASP A 4 -16.56 -15.38 -6.28
N LYS A 5 -15.76 -15.39 -5.22
CA LYS A 5 -14.61 -14.45 -5.12
C LYS A 5 -13.52 -14.88 -6.11
N PRO A 6 -12.78 -13.95 -6.74
CA PRO A 6 -11.81 -14.24 -7.79
C PRO A 6 -10.73 -15.29 -7.44
N LEU A 7 -10.35 -15.37 -6.17
CA LEU A 7 -9.31 -16.29 -5.68
C LEU A 7 -9.88 -17.41 -4.80
N GLN A 8 -11.17 -17.70 -4.92
CA GLN A 8 -11.77 -18.80 -4.18
C GLN A 8 -11.09 -20.11 -4.51
N GLY A 9 -10.74 -20.89 -3.46
CA GLY A 9 -10.04 -22.17 -3.59
C GLY A 9 -8.50 -22.08 -3.62
N ILE A 10 -7.93 -20.87 -3.72
CA ILE A 10 -6.48 -20.67 -3.61
C ILE A 10 -6.05 -20.75 -2.15
N LYS A 11 -5.04 -21.58 -1.86
CA LYS A 11 -4.49 -21.81 -0.50
C LYS A 11 -3.09 -21.20 -0.38
N ILE A 12 -2.90 -20.32 0.59
CA ILE A 12 -1.65 -19.58 0.82
C ILE A 12 -1.09 -19.91 2.21
N LEU A 13 0.15 -20.35 2.26
CA LEU A 13 0.94 -20.45 3.49
C LEU A 13 1.81 -19.22 3.63
N GLU A 14 1.54 -18.45 4.66
CA GLU A 14 2.26 -17.20 4.96
C GLU A 14 3.20 -17.41 6.16
N LEU A 15 4.50 -17.32 5.91
CA LEU A 15 5.55 -17.30 6.94
C LEU A 15 6.17 -15.92 7.00
N SER A 16 5.52 -15.00 7.66
CA SER A 16 5.93 -13.59 7.64
C SER A 16 5.75 -12.90 8.98
N SER A 17 6.39 -11.75 9.10
CA SER A 17 6.17 -10.79 10.19
C SER A 17 6.06 -9.37 9.61
N ILE A 18 5.46 -8.47 10.40
CA ILE A 18 5.25 -7.08 10.04
C ILE A 18 4.34 -6.94 8.80
N VAL A 19 4.48 -5.90 7.99
CA VAL A 19 3.45 -5.44 7.06
C VAL A 19 3.54 -6.07 5.67
N THR A 20 4.73 -6.18 5.07
CA THR A 20 4.90 -6.46 3.64
C THR A 20 4.07 -7.65 3.12
N ALA A 21 4.44 -8.88 3.50
CA ALA A 21 3.74 -10.09 3.08
C ALA A 21 2.36 -10.18 3.72
N SER A 22 2.22 -9.73 4.99
CA SER A 22 0.93 -9.77 5.67
C SER A 22 -0.14 -8.93 4.98
N LEU A 23 0.21 -7.76 4.46
CA LEU A 23 -0.70 -6.92 3.68
C LEU A 23 -1.05 -7.59 2.35
N ALA A 24 -0.05 -8.14 1.64
CA ALA A 24 -0.27 -8.83 0.38
C ALA A 24 -1.27 -9.97 0.51
N THR A 25 -1.06 -10.85 1.48
CA THR A 25 -1.92 -12.01 1.70
C THR A 25 -3.29 -11.64 2.27
N MET A 26 -3.39 -10.55 3.04
CA MET A 26 -4.69 -10.01 3.48
C MET A 26 -5.52 -9.52 2.28
N ILE A 27 -4.91 -8.84 1.31
CA ILE A 27 -5.57 -8.41 0.07
C ILE A 27 -6.09 -9.63 -0.70
N LEU A 28 -5.26 -10.67 -0.85
CA LEU A 28 -5.66 -11.92 -1.52
C LEU A 28 -6.76 -12.66 -0.73
N CYS A 29 -6.72 -12.60 0.60
CA CYS A 29 -7.76 -13.17 1.46
C CYS A 29 -9.12 -12.46 1.26
N ASP A 30 -9.14 -11.13 1.17
CA ASP A 30 -10.34 -10.36 0.83
C ASP A 30 -10.91 -10.80 -0.52
N GLN A 31 -10.03 -11.17 -1.48
CA GLN A 31 -10.38 -11.68 -2.80
C GLN A 31 -10.75 -13.17 -2.83
N GLY A 32 -10.76 -13.83 -1.69
CA GLY A 32 -11.27 -15.20 -1.53
C GLY A 32 -10.23 -16.29 -1.27
N ALA A 33 -8.94 -15.97 -1.26
CA ALA A 33 -7.92 -16.95 -0.91
C ALA A 33 -8.02 -17.40 0.55
N GLU A 34 -7.72 -18.66 0.80
CA GLU A 34 -7.56 -19.22 2.14
C GLU A 34 -6.11 -19.02 2.60
N VAL A 35 -5.90 -18.21 3.65
CA VAL A 35 -4.56 -17.88 4.14
C VAL A 35 -4.35 -18.47 5.52
N ILE A 36 -3.33 -19.31 5.66
CA ILE A 36 -2.79 -19.74 6.95
C ILE A 36 -1.53 -18.94 7.24
N LYS A 37 -1.60 -18.08 8.25
CA LYS A 37 -0.42 -17.36 8.77
C LYS A 37 0.27 -18.22 9.82
N VAL A 38 1.50 -18.59 9.53
CA VAL A 38 2.38 -19.32 10.46
C VAL A 38 3.16 -18.32 11.29
N GLU A 39 3.02 -18.43 12.61
CA GLU A 39 3.63 -17.51 13.57
C GLU A 39 4.49 -18.29 14.58
N PRO A 40 5.57 -17.68 15.13
CA PRO A 40 6.32 -18.32 16.19
C PRO A 40 5.45 -18.55 17.44
N THR A 41 5.74 -19.61 18.18
CA THR A 41 5.14 -19.86 19.51
C THR A 41 5.51 -18.73 20.49
N GLY A 42 4.71 -18.56 21.53
CA GLY A 42 4.91 -17.52 22.56
C GLY A 42 4.32 -16.18 22.15
N SER A 43 5.09 -15.31 21.50
CA SER A 43 4.61 -13.96 21.19
C SER A 43 3.93 -13.79 19.83
N GLY A 44 4.10 -14.73 18.89
CA GLY A 44 3.60 -14.58 17.54
C GLY A 44 4.35 -13.50 16.73
N ASP A 45 3.67 -12.94 15.75
CA ASP A 45 4.15 -11.79 14.98
C ASP A 45 4.29 -10.56 15.88
N SER A 46 5.45 -9.90 15.83
CA SER A 46 5.69 -8.67 16.60
C SER A 46 4.69 -7.54 16.30
N MET A 47 4.06 -7.57 15.14
CA MET A 47 2.99 -6.63 14.79
C MET A 47 1.81 -6.68 15.77
N ARG A 48 1.60 -7.82 16.48
CA ARG A 48 0.55 -7.95 17.49
C ARG A 48 0.68 -6.95 18.64
N TYR A 49 1.88 -6.38 18.83
CA TYR A 49 2.23 -5.48 19.94
C TYR A 49 2.55 -4.06 19.51
N LEU A 50 2.34 -3.70 18.23
CA LEU A 50 2.69 -2.38 17.71
C LEU A 50 1.47 -1.45 17.62
N GLY A 51 1.69 -0.17 17.93
CA GLY A 51 0.69 0.89 17.75
C GLY A 51 -0.49 0.83 18.73
N THR A 52 -1.66 1.24 18.26
CA THR A 52 -2.90 1.25 19.05
C THR A 52 -3.35 -0.17 19.37
N GLN A 53 -3.65 -0.42 20.64
CA GLN A 53 -3.97 -1.77 21.16
C GLN A 53 -5.23 -1.78 22.02
N LYS A 54 -5.91 -2.93 22.00
CA LYS A 54 -6.99 -3.25 22.93
C LYS A 54 -6.99 -4.75 23.20
N GLY A 55 -6.97 -5.14 24.49
CA GLY A 55 -7.10 -6.55 24.90
C GLY A 55 -6.01 -7.48 24.33
N GLY A 56 -4.77 -6.99 24.16
CA GLY A 56 -3.67 -7.77 23.58
C GLY A 56 -3.67 -7.86 22.05
N PHE A 57 -4.56 -7.12 21.39
CA PHE A 57 -4.61 -7.01 19.93
C PHE A 57 -4.19 -5.61 19.47
N SER A 58 -3.35 -5.54 18.45
CA SER A 58 -2.95 -4.31 17.80
C SER A 58 -3.83 -4.00 16.58
N ALA A 59 -4.13 -2.72 16.39
CA ALA A 59 -4.90 -2.27 15.22
C ALA A 59 -4.17 -2.53 13.90
N ILE A 60 -2.84 -2.40 13.86
CA ILE A 60 -2.06 -2.69 12.65
C ILE A 60 -2.08 -4.19 12.32
N PHE A 61 -2.05 -5.07 13.32
CA PHE A 61 -2.21 -6.51 13.08
C PHE A 61 -3.60 -6.81 12.52
N ALA A 62 -4.65 -6.24 13.11
CA ALA A 62 -6.02 -6.39 12.64
C ALA A 62 -6.18 -5.94 11.17
N ASN A 63 -5.59 -4.81 10.80
CA ASN A 63 -5.66 -4.25 9.46
C ASN A 63 -4.92 -5.06 8.40
N CYS A 64 -3.90 -5.85 8.77
CA CYS A 64 -3.10 -6.63 7.83
C CYS A 64 -3.38 -8.15 7.87
N ASN A 65 -4.24 -8.63 8.80
CA ASN A 65 -4.41 -10.07 9.01
C ASN A 65 -5.87 -10.52 9.09
N ARG A 66 -6.84 -9.67 8.77
CA ARG A 66 -8.24 -10.06 8.73
C ARG A 66 -8.48 -11.22 7.75
N GLY A 67 -9.41 -12.09 8.10
CA GLY A 67 -9.81 -13.22 7.27
C GLY A 67 -8.88 -14.43 7.32
N LYS A 68 -7.66 -14.29 7.83
CA LYS A 68 -6.67 -15.37 7.90
C LYS A 68 -6.96 -16.36 9.03
N GLN A 69 -6.36 -17.54 8.92
CA GLN A 69 -6.20 -18.51 10.00
C GLN A 69 -4.82 -18.32 10.63
N SER A 70 -4.72 -18.43 11.97
CA SER A 70 -3.44 -18.38 12.69
C SER A 70 -3.05 -19.77 13.15
N LEU A 71 -1.83 -20.17 12.79
CA LEU A 71 -1.16 -21.39 13.20
C LEU A 71 0.18 -21.03 13.85
N ASN A 72 0.32 -21.25 15.15
CA ASN A 72 1.58 -21.01 15.82
C ASN A 72 2.43 -22.29 15.88
N LEU A 73 3.69 -22.19 15.43
CA LEU A 73 4.65 -23.31 15.39
C LEU A 73 6.01 -22.86 15.92
N ASP A 74 6.71 -23.76 16.63
CA ASP A 74 8.13 -23.62 16.88
C ASP A 74 8.93 -24.24 15.73
N LEU A 75 9.32 -23.40 14.77
CA LEU A 75 10.06 -23.86 13.60
C LEU A 75 11.52 -24.32 13.91
N LYS A 76 11.94 -24.30 15.16
CA LYS A 76 13.17 -24.97 15.62
C LYS A 76 12.92 -26.44 15.97
N ASP A 77 11.69 -26.81 16.26
CA ASP A 77 11.27 -28.18 16.47
C ASP A 77 10.94 -28.86 15.15
N LYS A 78 11.69 -29.91 14.83
CA LYS A 78 11.51 -30.67 13.58
C LYS A 78 10.15 -31.32 13.44
N GLU A 79 9.52 -31.69 14.55
CA GLU A 79 8.16 -32.28 14.51
C GLU A 79 7.13 -31.21 14.14
N GLU A 80 7.30 -29.99 14.62
CA GLU A 80 6.42 -28.89 14.22
C GLU A 80 6.66 -28.42 12.79
N VAL A 81 7.88 -28.47 12.30
CA VAL A 81 8.18 -28.21 10.86
C VAL A 81 7.46 -29.22 9.97
N LYS A 82 7.34 -30.51 10.37
CA LYS A 82 6.58 -31.50 9.59
C LYS A 82 5.12 -31.12 9.41
N ILE A 83 4.49 -30.46 10.39
CA ILE A 83 3.13 -29.95 10.27
C ILE A 83 3.04 -28.95 9.11
N LEU A 84 4.00 -28.04 9.01
CA LEU A 84 4.04 -27.06 7.92
C LEU A 84 4.28 -27.76 6.56
N LEU A 85 5.20 -28.74 6.51
CA LEU A 85 5.48 -29.50 5.27
C LEU A 85 4.25 -30.32 4.80
N GLU A 86 3.43 -30.83 5.71
CA GLU A 86 2.15 -31.45 5.32
C GLU A 86 1.20 -30.45 4.68
N LEU A 87 1.10 -29.22 5.20
CA LEU A 87 0.28 -28.18 4.58
C LEU A 87 0.79 -27.75 3.19
N VAL A 88 2.10 -27.81 2.95
CA VAL A 88 2.71 -27.51 1.64
C VAL A 88 2.17 -28.40 0.53
N LYS A 89 1.82 -29.65 0.82
CA LYS A 89 1.29 -30.59 -0.18
C LYS A 89 0.05 -30.07 -0.91
N GLU A 90 -0.77 -29.29 -0.21
CA GLU A 90 -2.02 -28.74 -0.74
C GLU A 90 -1.98 -27.24 -1.00
N ALA A 91 -0.86 -26.57 -0.69
CA ALA A 91 -0.76 -25.13 -0.85
C ALA A 91 -0.49 -24.73 -2.30
N ASP A 92 -1.15 -23.67 -2.73
CA ASP A 92 -0.87 -23.03 -4.03
C ASP A 92 0.33 -22.09 -3.95
N VAL A 93 0.49 -21.45 -2.80
CA VAL A 93 1.49 -20.40 -2.58
C VAL A 93 2.15 -20.59 -1.21
N PHE A 94 3.47 -20.46 -1.19
CA PHE A 94 4.25 -20.19 0.02
C PHE A 94 4.86 -18.80 -0.10
N ILE A 95 4.65 -17.95 0.88
CA ILE A 95 5.20 -16.59 0.91
C ILE A 95 5.92 -16.33 2.24
N SER A 96 7.15 -15.83 2.15
CA SER A 96 7.96 -15.48 3.31
C SER A 96 8.65 -14.12 3.12
N ASN A 97 8.78 -13.36 4.22
CA ASN A 97 9.61 -12.17 4.27
C ASN A 97 10.78 -12.30 5.26
N TYR A 98 11.22 -13.52 5.51
CA TYR A 98 12.42 -13.77 6.28
C TYR A 98 13.65 -13.42 5.45
N ARG A 99 14.75 -13.09 6.15
CA ARG A 99 16.03 -12.78 5.48
C ARG A 99 16.52 -13.97 4.65
N PRO A 100 17.25 -13.72 3.56
CA PRO A 100 17.85 -14.78 2.75
C PRO A 100 18.60 -15.81 3.59
N GLY A 101 18.45 -17.08 3.27
CA GLY A 101 19.05 -18.22 3.99
C GLY A 101 18.33 -18.64 5.28
N VAL A 102 17.30 -17.93 5.74
CA VAL A 102 16.55 -18.34 6.94
C VAL A 102 15.62 -19.51 6.61
N ASN A 103 14.86 -19.43 5.53
CA ASN A 103 13.95 -20.50 5.13
C ASN A 103 14.71 -21.80 4.86
N GLU A 104 15.88 -21.73 4.23
CA GLU A 104 16.75 -22.87 3.95
C GLU A 104 17.21 -23.54 5.26
N ARG A 105 17.64 -22.75 6.25
CA ARG A 105 18.04 -23.28 7.58
C ARG A 105 16.89 -23.92 8.34
N LEU A 106 15.67 -23.51 8.08
CA LEU A 106 14.45 -24.07 8.67
C LEU A 106 13.94 -25.30 7.90
N GLY A 107 14.57 -25.68 6.77
CA GLY A 107 14.11 -26.76 5.91
C GLY A 107 12.89 -26.38 5.07
N LEU A 108 12.70 -25.09 4.83
CA LEU A 108 11.59 -24.51 4.08
C LEU A 108 12.06 -23.79 2.80
N GLY A 109 13.27 -24.12 2.32
CA GLY A 109 13.81 -23.57 1.08
C GLY A 109 13.03 -24.05 -0.14
N LEU A 110 13.19 -23.31 -1.24
CA LEU A 110 12.48 -23.56 -2.52
C LEU A 110 12.55 -25.02 -2.97
N ASP A 111 13.75 -25.60 -2.98
CA ASP A 111 13.95 -26.96 -3.49
C ASP A 111 13.18 -27.98 -2.64
N VAL A 112 13.23 -27.85 -1.31
CA VAL A 112 12.49 -28.74 -0.39
C VAL A 112 10.99 -28.63 -0.61
N LEU A 113 10.46 -27.40 -0.75
CA LEU A 113 9.03 -27.24 -0.95
C LEU A 113 8.56 -27.70 -2.32
N ARG A 114 9.39 -27.57 -3.37
CA ARG A 114 9.11 -28.09 -4.72
C ARG A 114 9.19 -29.61 -4.82
N ASP A 115 10.08 -30.24 -4.06
CA ASP A 115 10.12 -31.70 -3.96
C ASP A 115 8.82 -32.27 -3.37
N ILE A 116 8.19 -31.54 -2.45
CA ILE A 116 6.92 -31.92 -1.82
C ILE A 116 5.73 -31.57 -2.72
N ASN A 117 5.74 -30.36 -3.29
CA ASN A 117 4.69 -29.84 -4.15
C ASN A 117 5.30 -29.11 -5.36
N PRO A 118 5.45 -29.81 -6.50
CA PRO A 118 6.01 -29.21 -7.71
C PRO A 118 5.21 -28.02 -8.29
N HIS A 119 3.96 -27.87 -7.87
CA HIS A 119 3.07 -26.80 -8.35
C HIS A 119 3.06 -25.56 -7.47
N ILE A 120 3.83 -25.54 -6.39
CA ILE A 120 3.84 -24.41 -5.46
C ILE A 120 4.48 -23.17 -6.07
N ILE A 121 3.82 -22.03 -5.91
CA ILE A 121 4.40 -20.71 -6.18
C ILE A 121 5.14 -20.28 -4.92
N TYR A 122 6.45 -20.05 -5.04
CA TYR A 122 7.30 -19.67 -3.93
C TYR A 122 7.63 -18.19 -4.00
N VAL A 123 7.39 -17.43 -2.92
CA VAL A 123 7.62 -15.98 -2.86
C VAL A 123 8.54 -15.64 -1.71
N SER A 124 9.68 -15.01 -2.03
CA SER A 124 10.63 -14.46 -1.08
C SER A 124 10.61 -12.94 -1.13
N ILE A 125 10.39 -12.28 0.01
CA ILE A 125 10.49 -10.84 0.15
C ILE A 125 11.66 -10.52 1.07
N SER A 126 12.53 -9.60 0.67
CA SER A 126 13.65 -9.14 1.50
C SER A 126 13.82 -7.63 1.43
N GLY A 127 14.65 -7.05 2.29
CA GLY A 127 14.91 -5.61 2.29
C GLY A 127 15.62 -5.14 1.03
N PHE A 128 16.68 -5.87 0.62
CA PHE A 128 17.61 -5.44 -0.42
C PHE A 128 17.80 -6.43 -1.57
N GLY A 129 16.97 -7.48 -1.63
CA GLY A 129 17.14 -8.55 -2.62
C GLY A 129 18.07 -9.66 -2.14
N GLU A 130 18.25 -10.67 -2.99
CA GLU A 130 19.05 -11.87 -2.70
C GLU A 130 20.52 -11.70 -3.04
N SER A 131 20.89 -10.66 -3.76
CA SER A 131 22.25 -10.37 -4.22
C SER A 131 22.71 -8.95 -3.84
N GLY A 132 24.01 -8.69 -3.98
CA GLY A 132 24.61 -7.41 -3.68
C GLY A 132 25.08 -7.25 -2.24
N PRO A 133 25.74 -6.11 -1.92
CA PRO A 133 26.48 -5.93 -0.65
C PRO A 133 25.56 -5.89 0.58
N LEU A 134 24.27 -5.63 0.42
CA LEU A 134 23.30 -5.51 1.51
C LEU A 134 22.30 -6.67 1.57
N SER A 135 22.47 -7.74 0.79
CA SER A 135 21.51 -8.86 0.71
C SER A 135 21.15 -9.48 2.06
N THR A 136 22.09 -9.51 3.01
CA THR A 136 21.88 -10.03 4.37
C THR A 136 21.61 -8.96 5.42
N ALA A 137 21.64 -7.67 5.03
CA ALA A 137 21.46 -6.57 5.97
C ALA A 137 20.02 -6.52 6.51
N PRO A 138 19.83 -6.10 7.78
CA PRO A 138 18.50 -5.88 8.33
C PRO A 138 17.86 -4.66 7.68
N ALA A 139 16.57 -4.75 7.40
CA ALA A 139 15.78 -3.66 6.86
C ALA A 139 14.41 -3.57 7.51
N TYR A 140 13.95 -2.34 7.66
CA TYR A 140 12.57 -1.97 7.92
C TYR A 140 12.23 -0.77 7.04
N ASP A 141 10.98 -0.38 6.98
CA ASP A 141 10.46 0.69 6.15
C ASP A 141 11.35 1.95 6.10
N HIS A 142 11.69 2.53 7.27
CA HIS A 142 12.49 3.76 7.36
C HIS A 142 13.91 3.62 6.77
N VAL A 143 14.50 2.44 6.86
CA VAL A 143 15.81 2.16 6.24
C VAL A 143 15.69 2.21 4.72
N ILE A 144 14.63 1.64 4.19
CA ILE A 144 14.34 1.65 2.75
C ILE A 144 13.95 3.05 2.26
N GLN A 145 13.15 3.80 3.02
CA GLN A 145 12.87 5.21 2.70
C GLN A 145 14.15 6.03 2.56
N GLY A 146 15.10 5.84 3.50
CA GLY A 146 16.39 6.54 3.46
C GLY A 146 17.24 6.19 2.25
N MET A 147 17.15 4.96 1.74
CA MET A 147 18.01 4.47 0.65
C MET A 147 17.38 4.59 -0.74
N SER A 148 16.06 4.63 -0.82
CA SER A 148 15.34 4.66 -2.11
C SER A 148 15.20 6.04 -2.74
N GLY A 149 15.61 7.12 -2.04
CA GLY A 149 15.34 8.50 -2.46
C GLY A 149 14.03 9.09 -1.95
N ALA A 150 13.18 8.29 -1.31
CA ALA A 150 11.89 8.75 -0.78
C ALA A 150 12.02 9.94 0.19
N THR A 151 13.02 9.90 1.07
CA THR A 151 13.31 11.00 2.02
C THR A 151 13.76 12.28 1.34
N SER A 152 14.46 12.19 0.20
CA SER A 152 14.86 13.35 -0.60
C SER A 152 13.67 13.96 -1.33
N ILE A 153 12.79 13.12 -1.91
CA ILE A 153 11.56 13.59 -2.57
C ILE A 153 10.63 14.28 -1.58
N GLN A 154 10.55 13.79 -0.34
CA GLN A 154 9.72 14.34 0.74
C GLN A 154 10.40 15.51 1.47
N SER A 155 11.59 15.93 1.05
CA SER A 155 12.34 17.00 1.73
C SER A 155 11.55 18.31 1.84
N ASN A 156 11.81 19.04 2.92
CA ASN A 156 11.34 20.41 3.10
C ASN A 156 12.55 21.35 2.96
N GLY A 157 12.71 21.94 1.78
CA GLY A 157 13.95 22.60 1.41
C GLY A 157 15.09 21.60 1.32
N ASP A 158 16.21 21.86 1.98
CA ASP A 158 17.40 20.99 1.99
C ASP A 158 17.36 19.90 3.08
N GLU A 159 16.31 19.85 3.92
CA GLU A 159 16.20 18.88 4.99
C GLU A 159 15.45 17.62 4.54
N PRO A 160 16.12 16.46 4.46
CA PRO A 160 15.46 15.19 4.17
C PRO A 160 14.38 14.86 5.21
N ALA A 161 13.24 14.35 4.76
CA ALA A 161 12.14 14.00 5.65
C ALA A 161 11.54 12.63 5.34
N TYR A 162 11.16 11.88 6.40
CA TYR A 162 10.40 10.65 6.22
C TYR A 162 8.94 10.92 5.84
N MET A 163 8.41 10.11 4.95
CA MET A 163 6.97 9.94 4.85
C MET A 163 6.47 9.32 6.16
N LYS A 164 5.58 10.00 6.87
CA LYS A 164 5.08 9.57 8.20
C LYS A 164 4.07 8.41 8.10
N THR A 165 4.41 7.40 7.30
CA THR A 165 3.66 6.16 7.12
C THR A 165 4.61 5.07 6.64
N LEU A 166 4.28 3.78 6.85
CA LEU A 166 5.06 2.65 6.38
C LEU A 166 4.87 2.48 4.86
N ILE A 167 5.41 3.40 4.08
CA ILE A 167 5.13 3.50 2.63
C ILE A 167 5.82 2.39 1.85
N CYS A 168 7.09 2.08 2.15
CA CYS A 168 7.86 1.06 1.46
C CYS A 168 7.31 -0.35 1.74
N ASP A 169 6.92 -0.63 3.00
CA ASP A 169 6.23 -1.86 3.37
C ASP A 169 4.95 -2.06 2.55
N LYS A 170 4.12 -1.02 2.46
CA LYS A 170 2.84 -1.09 1.74
C LYS A 170 3.03 -1.25 0.24
N ILE A 171 3.93 -0.49 -0.38
CA ILE A 171 4.26 -0.60 -1.80
C ILE A 171 4.72 -2.03 -2.11
N THR A 172 5.63 -2.57 -1.30
CA THR A 172 6.12 -3.95 -1.45
C THR A 172 4.97 -4.96 -1.31
N GLY A 173 4.07 -4.76 -0.36
CA GLY A 173 2.89 -5.60 -0.18
C GLY A 173 1.96 -5.59 -1.41
N TYR A 174 1.67 -4.41 -1.97
CA TYR A 174 0.88 -4.30 -3.21
C TYR A 174 1.61 -4.92 -4.41
N THR A 175 2.92 -4.73 -4.54
CA THR A 175 3.74 -5.35 -5.59
C THR A 175 3.73 -6.88 -5.47
N ALA A 176 3.84 -7.40 -4.24
CA ALA A 176 3.76 -8.84 -3.99
C ALA A 176 2.38 -9.42 -4.35
N CYS A 177 1.30 -8.72 -4.00
CA CYS A 177 -0.06 -9.12 -4.38
C CYS A 177 -0.22 -9.18 -5.91
N GLN A 178 0.25 -8.15 -6.63
CA GLN A 178 0.21 -8.10 -8.09
C GLN A 178 1.04 -9.22 -8.74
N ALA A 179 2.27 -9.44 -8.27
CA ALA A 179 3.15 -10.48 -8.78
C ALA A 179 2.59 -11.89 -8.53
N LEU A 180 2.01 -12.13 -7.35
CA LEU A 180 1.33 -13.39 -7.01
C LEU A 180 0.13 -13.64 -7.92
N THR A 181 -0.71 -12.66 -8.15
CA THR A 181 -1.87 -12.80 -9.05
C THR A 181 -1.42 -13.13 -10.47
N ALA A 182 -0.34 -12.49 -10.96
CA ALA A 182 0.25 -12.80 -12.27
C ALA A 182 0.81 -14.24 -12.34
N ALA A 183 1.46 -14.70 -11.26
CA ALA A 183 2.00 -16.07 -11.20
C ALA A 183 0.89 -17.13 -11.13
N LEU A 184 -0.19 -16.87 -10.38
CA LEU A 184 -1.36 -17.74 -10.36
C LEU A 184 -2.01 -17.82 -11.76
N PHE A 185 -2.16 -16.70 -12.43
CA PHE A 185 -2.69 -16.65 -13.79
C PHE A 185 -1.77 -17.37 -14.80
N LYS A 186 -0.43 -17.21 -14.68
CA LYS A 186 0.52 -17.97 -15.50
C LYS A 186 0.34 -19.47 -15.27
N ARG A 187 0.30 -19.91 -14.01
CA ARG A 187 0.16 -21.32 -13.67
C ARG A 187 -1.15 -21.91 -14.22
N GLU A 188 -2.25 -21.17 -14.11
CA GLU A 188 -3.54 -21.60 -14.67
C GLU A 188 -3.47 -21.80 -16.19
N ARG A 189 -2.77 -20.93 -16.90
CA ARG A 189 -2.67 -20.98 -18.37
C ARG A 189 -1.65 -21.97 -18.90
N THR A 190 -0.56 -22.23 -18.19
CA THR A 190 0.59 -22.99 -18.71
C THR A 190 0.93 -24.23 -17.91
N GLY A 191 0.35 -24.39 -16.72
CA GLY A 191 0.77 -25.39 -15.74
C GLY A 191 2.11 -25.11 -15.07
N GLU A 192 2.84 -24.05 -15.49
CA GLU A 192 4.16 -23.73 -14.95
C GLU A 192 4.06 -22.89 -13.68
N THR A 193 4.81 -23.27 -12.66
CA THR A 193 4.94 -22.52 -11.42
C THR A 193 5.97 -21.39 -11.52
N SER A 194 6.08 -20.58 -10.48
CA SER A 194 7.02 -19.46 -10.40
C SER A 194 7.75 -19.42 -9.06
N HIS A 195 9.01 -18.99 -9.10
CA HIS A 195 9.73 -18.44 -7.95
C HIS A 195 9.76 -16.93 -8.10
N ILE A 196 9.21 -16.21 -7.13
CA ILE A 196 9.14 -14.75 -7.12
C ILE A 196 10.06 -14.25 -6.02
N THR A 197 11.02 -13.42 -6.38
CA THR A 197 11.86 -12.68 -5.42
C THR A 197 11.53 -11.21 -5.49
N LEU A 198 11.31 -10.57 -4.34
CA LEU A 198 11.01 -9.16 -4.22
C LEU A 198 11.97 -8.49 -3.24
N SER A 199 12.45 -7.32 -3.62
CA SER A 199 13.18 -6.41 -2.76
C SER A 199 12.30 -5.21 -2.38
N MET A 200 12.30 -4.84 -1.11
CA MET A 200 11.63 -3.60 -0.68
C MET A 200 12.25 -2.37 -1.33
N LEU A 201 13.59 -2.37 -1.50
CA LEU A 201 14.31 -1.28 -2.16
C LEU A 201 13.88 -1.15 -3.61
N ASP A 202 13.87 -2.26 -4.37
CA ASP A 202 13.48 -2.23 -5.79
C ASP A 202 12.02 -1.82 -5.97
N SER A 203 11.14 -2.32 -5.09
CA SER A 203 9.72 -1.94 -5.08
C SER A 203 9.54 -0.45 -4.83
N ALA A 204 10.30 0.14 -3.90
CA ALA A 204 10.26 1.57 -3.62
C ALA A 204 10.81 2.40 -4.79
N ILE A 205 11.94 2.00 -5.39
CA ILE A 205 12.51 2.67 -6.57
C ILE A 205 11.53 2.59 -7.74
N PHE A 206 10.95 1.43 -8.01
CA PHE A 206 9.98 1.24 -9.09
C PHE A 206 8.76 2.15 -8.91
N PHE A 207 8.28 2.31 -7.69
CA PHE A 207 7.16 3.19 -7.37
C PHE A 207 7.50 4.68 -7.55
N LEU A 208 8.72 5.09 -7.16
CA LEU A 208 9.15 6.48 -7.24
C LEU A 208 9.60 6.90 -8.65
N TRP A 209 9.89 5.92 -9.53
CA TRP A 209 10.51 6.18 -10.82
C TRP A 209 9.71 7.08 -11.76
N PRO A 210 8.38 6.93 -11.92
CA PRO A 210 7.62 7.63 -12.93
C PRO A 210 7.70 9.16 -12.88
N ASP A 211 7.74 9.72 -11.67
CA ASP A 211 7.73 11.18 -11.46
C ASP A 211 8.87 11.65 -10.55
N GLY A 212 9.09 10.97 -9.42
CA GLY A 212 10.12 11.34 -8.46
C GLY A 212 11.55 11.19 -8.99
N MET A 213 11.77 10.28 -9.94
CA MET A 213 13.08 9.98 -10.53
C MET A 213 13.16 10.34 -12.03
N MET A 214 12.19 11.06 -12.59
CA MET A 214 12.07 11.31 -14.03
C MET A 214 13.32 11.94 -14.67
N ASN A 215 14.09 12.74 -13.91
CA ASN A 215 15.33 13.37 -14.38
C ASN A 215 16.48 12.38 -14.61
N HIS A 216 16.33 11.12 -14.18
CA HIS A 216 17.28 10.04 -14.42
C HIS A 216 16.88 9.12 -15.59
N THR A 217 15.76 9.43 -16.26
CA THR A 217 15.24 8.57 -17.34
C THR A 217 15.90 8.85 -18.68
N LEU A 218 16.09 10.13 -19.01
CA LEU A 218 16.70 10.57 -20.27
C LEU A 218 18.16 10.95 -20.00
N LEU A 219 19.10 10.45 -20.79
CA LEU A 219 20.55 10.51 -20.49
C LEU A 219 21.36 11.40 -21.46
N ASP A 220 20.75 11.91 -22.54
CA ASP A 220 21.46 12.72 -23.51
C ASP A 220 21.84 14.11 -22.94
N GLU A 221 22.92 14.70 -23.46
CA GLU A 221 23.49 15.96 -22.93
C GLU A 221 22.57 17.19 -23.13
N ASP A 222 21.63 17.13 -24.08
CA ASP A 222 20.69 18.19 -24.40
C ASP A 222 19.35 18.11 -23.64
N VAL A 223 19.22 17.12 -22.71
CA VAL A 223 18.02 16.96 -21.89
C VAL A 223 17.83 18.15 -20.95
N LYS A 224 16.66 18.76 -21.05
CA LYS A 224 16.23 19.80 -20.09
C LYS A 224 15.53 19.14 -18.91
N THR A 225 16.17 19.15 -17.76
CA THR A 225 15.57 18.68 -16.49
C THR A 225 14.48 19.64 -16.03
N ALA A 226 13.50 19.10 -15.33
CA ALA A 226 12.42 19.85 -14.71
C ALA A 226 12.33 19.51 -13.20
N PRO A 227 11.80 20.42 -12.37
CA PRO A 227 11.50 20.08 -10.99
C PRO A 227 10.43 18.96 -10.94
N PRO A 228 10.36 18.16 -9.84
CA PRO A 228 9.34 17.15 -9.67
C PRO A 228 7.93 17.70 -9.90
N LEU A 229 7.06 16.93 -10.55
CA LEU A 229 5.71 17.41 -10.94
C LEU A 229 4.88 17.95 -9.78
N SER A 230 5.04 17.36 -8.59
CA SER A 230 4.32 17.79 -7.38
C SER A 230 4.98 18.97 -6.66
N SER A 231 6.20 19.41 -7.06
CA SER A 231 6.92 20.49 -6.36
C SER A 231 6.28 21.88 -6.51
N THR A 232 5.42 22.06 -7.52
CA THR A 232 4.66 23.31 -7.70
C THR A 232 3.61 23.50 -6.58
N TYR A 233 3.13 22.41 -5.98
CA TYR A 233 2.11 22.43 -4.94
C TYR A 233 2.71 21.99 -3.60
N THR A 234 3.63 22.76 -3.06
CA THR A 234 4.35 22.41 -1.83
C THR A 234 3.53 22.69 -0.56
N SER A 235 2.47 23.47 -0.66
CA SER A 235 1.66 23.89 0.48
C SER A 235 0.18 23.91 0.12
N LEU A 236 -0.64 23.64 1.11
CA LEU A 236 -2.06 23.90 1.03
C LEU A 236 -2.31 25.40 0.90
N ILE A 237 -3.39 25.76 0.20
CA ILE A 237 -3.78 27.15 0.01
C ILE A 237 -4.57 27.57 1.25
N PRO A 238 -4.16 28.65 1.93
CA PRO A 238 -4.91 29.16 3.06
C PRO A 238 -6.16 29.92 2.60
N ALA A 239 -7.24 29.68 3.32
CA ALA A 239 -8.48 30.43 3.26
C ALA A 239 -8.73 31.10 4.61
N LYS A 240 -9.81 31.87 4.74
CA LYS A 240 -10.18 32.62 5.94
C LYS A 240 -10.36 31.74 7.19
N ASP A 241 -10.85 30.53 7.00
CA ASP A 241 -11.24 29.62 8.08
C ASP A 241 -10.59 28.23 8.00
N GLY A 242 -9.61 28.05 7.10
CA GLY A 242 -8.93 26.78 6.94
C GLY A 242 -8.01 26.70 5.73
N PHE A 243 -7.87 25.49 5.19
CA PHE A 243 -7.02 25.22 4.04
C PHE A 243 -7.74 24.38 3.00
N PHE A 244 -7.33 24.51 1.75
CA PHE A 244 -7.78 23.67 0.65
C PHE A 244 -6.65 23.38 -0.33
N THR A 245 -6.90 22.51 -1.31
CA THR A 245 -5.98 22.20 -2.39
C THR A 245 -6.65 22.34 -3.74
N ILE A 246 -5.86 22.66 -4.76
CA ILE A 246 -6.24 22.67 -6.17
C ILE A 246 -5.21 21.91 -6.99
N ALA A 247 -5.61 21.47 -8.18
CA ALA A 247 -4.69 20.98 -9.21
C ALA A 247 -5.14 21.51 -10.58
N ALA A 248 -4.36 22.43 -11.17
CA ALA A 248 -4.64 22.98 -12.48
C ALA A 248 -3.56 22.55 -13.46
N MET A 249 -3.91 21.67 -14.42
CA MET A 249 -3.01 21.10 -15.42
C MET A 249 -3.24 21.68 -16.82
N THR A 250 -4.42 22.21 -17.10
CA THR A 250 -4.81 22.73 -18.42
C THR A 250 -5.06 24.22 -18.40
N ASP A 251 -4.97 24.86 -19.58
CA ASP A 251 -5.32 26.28 -19.71
C ASP A 251 -6.75 26.56 -19.23
N GLY A 252 -7.71 25.65 -19.55
CA GLY A 252 -9.10 25.78 -19.11
C GLY A 252 -9.24 25.83 -17.59
N GLN A 253 -8.49 24.98 -16.87
CA GLN A 253 -8.50 24.96 -15.40
C GLN A 253 -7.87 26.22 -14.79
N TRP A 254 -6.78 26.73 -15.36
CA TRP A 254 -6.22 28.02 -14.95
C TRP A 254 -7.18 29.17 -15.22
N PHE A 255 -7.84 29.14 -16.38
CA PHE A 255 -8.90 30.13 -16.68
C PHE A 255 -10.09 30.03 -15.74
N GLY A 256 -10.40 28.83 -15.27
CA GLY A 256 -11.38 28.59 -14.22
C GLY A 256 -10.96 29.24 -12.89
N ILE A 257 -9.69 29.12 -12.50
CA ILE A 257 -9.16 29.81 -11.32
C ILE A 257 -9.31 31.33 -11.45
N PHE A 258 -8.93 31.88 -12.61
CA PHE A 258 -9.04 33.33 -12.86
C PHE A 258 -10.48 33.83 -12.76
N ASN A 259 -11.45 33.04 -13.25
CA ASN A 259 -12.85 33.35 -13.08
C ASN A 259 -13.27 33.29 -11.60
N ALA A 260 -12.86 32.22 -10.89
CA ALA A 260 -13.23 32.00 -9.49
C ALA A 260 -12.76 33.14 -8.57
N ILE A 261 -11.60 33.72 -8.86
CA ILE A 261 -11.07 34.88 -8.10
C ILE A 261 -11.52 36.24 -8.65
N GLY A 262 -12.43 36.26 -9.63
CA GLY A 262 -12.93 37.51 -10.23
C GLY A 262 -11.90 38.26 -11.07
N LYS A 263 -10.96 37.54 -11.72
CA LYS A 263 -9.89 38.09 -12.54
C LYS A 263 -9.88 37.48 -13.96
N PRO A 264 -11.00 37.51 -14.72
CA PRO A 264 -11.05 36.94 -16.04
C PRO A 264 -10.06 37.56 -17.04
N GLU A 265 -9.59 38.79 -16.80
CA GLU A 265 -8.58 39.46 -17.61
C GLU A 265 -7.23 38.73 -17.62
N PHE A 266 -6.92 37.90 -16.65
CA PHE A 266 -5.68 37.11 -16.61
C PHE A 266 -5.60 36.07 -17.74
N LYS A 267 -6.73 35.72 -18.38
CA LYS A 267 -6.75 34.84 -19.55
C LYS A 267 -6.01 35.41 -20.75
N THR A 268 -5.95 36.72 -20.87
CA THR A 268 -5.28 37.44 -21.95
C THR A 268 -4.05 38.22 -21.49
N ASP A 269 -3.65 38.09 -20.25
CA ASP A 269 -2.42 38.64 -19.73
C ASP A 269 -1.24 37.86 -20.31
N PRO A 270 -0.29 38.52 -21.00
CA PRO A 270 0.88 37.88 -21.63
C PRO A 270 1.71 37.03 -20.62
N ARG A 271 1.62 37.31 -19.32
CA ARG A 271 2.32 36.55 -18.30
C ARG A 271 1.65 35.21 -18.01
N PHE A 272 0.32 35.06 -18.28
CA PHE A 272 -0.49 33.95 -17.79
C PHE A 272 -1.34 33.26 -18.87
N GLU A 273 -1.40 33.78 -20.08
CA GLU A 273 -2.30 33.34 -21.16
C GLU A 273 -2.11 31.90 -21.65
N ASN A 274 -0.90 31.35 -21.47
CA ASN A 274 -0.58 29.99 -21.89
C ASN A 274 0.36 29.30 -20.91
N ALA A 275 0.52 27.96 -21.04
CA ALA A 275 1.32 27.15 -20.13
C ALA A 275 2.79 27.60 -20.01
N SER A 276 3.41 28.00 -21.14
CA SER A 276 4.81 28.46 -21.17
C SER A 276 4.97 29.77 -20.41
N ALA A 277 4.09 30.73 -20.64
CA ALA A 277 4.07 32.01 -19.94
C ALA A 277 3.85 31.81 -18.43
N ARG A 278 2.90 30.96 -18.05
CA ARG A 278 2.68 30.65 -16.62
C ARG A 278 3.87 29.99 -15.95
N SER A 279 4.54 29.06 -16.64
CA SER A 279 5.75 28.42 -16.11
C SER A 279 6.88 29.42 -15.83
N GLN A 280 7.06 30.42 -16.71
CA GLN A 280 8.06 31.45 -16.56
C GLN A 280 7.73 32.46 -15.44
N ASN A 281 6.45 32.68 -15.20
CA ASN A 281 5.94 33.65 -14.21
C ASN A 281 5.22 32.98 -13.03
N MET A 282 5.59 31.75 -12.69
CA MET A 282 4.85 30.93 -11.71
C MET A 282 4.74 31.60 -10.34
N THR A 283 5.81 32.19 -9.85
CA THR A 283 5.81 32.87 -8.53
C THR A 283 4.80 34.02 -8.52
N GLU A 284 4.81 34.85 -9.56
CA GLU A 284 3.88 35.97 -9.69
C GLU A 284 2.42 35.49 -9.87
N LEU A 285 2.24 34.45 -10.69
CA LEU A 285 0.95 33.81 -10.88
C LEU A 285 0.36 33.31 -9.56
N LEU A 286 1.12 32.61 -8.74
CA LEU A 286 0.66 32.10 -7.46
C LEU A 286 0.32 33.27 -6.50
N GLN A 287 1.14 34.29 -6.46
CA GLN A 287 0.91 35.47 -5.64
C GLN A 287 -0.36 36.23 -6.07
N GLU A 288 -0.53 36.48 -7.35
CA GLU A 288 -1.68 37.25 -7.86
C GLU A 288 -3.00 36.46 -7.89
N SER A 289 -2.93 35.11 -7.95
CA SER A 289 -4.13 34.27 -8.03
C SER A 289 -4.46 33.60 -6.70
N LEU A 290 -3.58 32.73 -6.18
CA LEU A 290 -3.92 31.89 -5.03
C LEU A 290 -4.00 32.63 -3.71
N PHE A 291 -3.21 33.70 -3.53
CA PHE A 291 -3.32 34.53 -2.32
C PHE A 291 -4.67 35.26 -2.19
N ARG A 292 -5.44 35.42 -3.27
CA ARG A 292 -6.77 36.03 -3.20
C ARG A 292 -7.80 35.19 -2.46
N PHE A 293 -7.56 33.89 -2.33
CA PHE A 293 -8.43 33.01 -1.56
C PHE A 293 -8.36 33.23 -0.04
N HIS A 294 -7.43 34.03 0.45
CA HIS A 294 -7.42 34.47 1.86
C HIS A 294 -8.70 35.19 2.31
N ASP A 295 -9.39 35.83 1.37
CA ASP A 295 -10.64 36.55 1.64
C ASP A 295 -11.89 35.66 1.54
N TYR A 296 -11.73 34.39 1.14
CA TYR A 296 -12.80 33.40 1.01
C TYR A 296 -12.79 32.45 2.20
N THR A 297 -13.94 31.97 2.62
CA THR A 297 -14.02 30.75 3.40
C THR A 297 -13.65 29.54 2.52
N VAL A 298 -13.32 28.40 3.14
CA VAL A 298 -13.03 27.17 2.39
C VAL A 298 -14.20 26.80 1.49
N ASP A 299 -15.42 26.86 2.00
CA ASP A 299 -16.64 26.53 1.23
C ASP A 299 -16.85 27.49 0.05
N GLU A 300 -16.66 28.78 0.25
CA GLU A 300 -16.76 29.77 -0.85
C GLU A 300 -15.70 29.51 -1.92
N ALA A 301 -14.46 29.24 -1.54
CA ALA A 301 -13.38 28.93 -2.48
C ALA A 301 -13.67 27.64 -3.27
N ILE A 302 -14.07 26.57 -2.59
CA ILE A 302 -14.37 25.28 -3.22
C ILE A 302 -15.56 25.40 -4.18
N ASN A 303 -16.63 26.10 -3.81
CA ASN A 303 -17.78 26.31 -4.68
C ASN A 303 -17.40 27.13 -5.91
N ALA A 304 -16.71 28.25 -5.73
CA ALA A 304 -16.26 29.09 -6.86
C ALA A 304 -15.34 28.31 -7.83
N LEU A 305 -14.46 27.46 -7.32
CA LEU A 305 -13.58 26.64 -8.14
C LEU A 305 -14.35 25.54 -8.88
N ARG A 306 -15.27 24.83 -8.21
CA ARG A 306 -16.11 23.79 -8.83
C ARG A 306 -17.04 24.33 -9.90
N ASP A 307 -17.63 25.50 -9.68
CA ASP A 307 -18.49 26.18 -10.66
C ASP A 307 -17.73 26.55 -11.95
N ASN A 308 -16.39 26.58 -11.87
CA ASN A 308 -15.49 26.84 -12.99
C ASN A 308 -14.65 25.62 -13.43
N ASP A 309 -15.10 24.39 -13.07
CA ASP A 309 -14.48 23.11 -13.47
C ASP A 309 -13.00 22.98 -13.07
N VAL A 310 -12.64 23.51 -11.89
CA VAL A 310 -11.30 23.40 -11.34
C VAL A 310 -11.25 22.26 -10.32
N PRO A 311 -10.37 21.28 -10.49
CA PRO A 311 -10.16 20.23 -9.47
C PRO A 311 -9.70 20.83 -8.15
N CYS A 312 -10.50 20.65 -7.11
CA CYS A 312 -10.24 21.18 -5.78
C CYS A 312 -10.87 20.31 -4.67
N SER A 313 -10.31 20.44 -3.48
CA SER A 313 -10.82 19.75 -2.28
C SER A 313 -10.48 20.56 -1.03
N PRO A 314 -11.35 20.60 -0.01
CA PRO A 314 -10.96 21.08 1.30
C PRO A 314 -9.84 20.22 1.87
N TYR A 315 -8.99 20.78 2.71
CA TYR A 315 -8.09 19.99 3.55
C TYR A 315 -8.91 19.25 4.61
N VAL A 316 -8.71 17.96 4.69
CA VAL A 316 -9.38 17.10 5.67
C VAL A 316 -8.36 16.55 6.66
N PRO A 317 -8.43 16.89 7.94
CA PRO A 317 -7.62 16.27 8.97
C PRO A 317 -7.84 14.74 8.98
N ARG A 318 -6.79 13.97 9.26
CA ARG A 318 -6.82 12.50 9.24
C ARG A 318 -7.99 11.92 10.03
N ASP A 319 -8.31 12.50 11.17
CA ASP A 319 -9.35 11.99 12.08
C ASP A 319 -10.77 12.33 11.59
N GLU A 320 -10.90 13.25 10.63
CA GLU A 320 -12.17 13.65 10.01
C GLU A 320 -12.46 12.95 8.68
N VAL A 321 -11.51 12.17 8.15
CA VAL A 321 -11.69 11.46 6.87
C VAL A 321 -12.87 10.50 6.92
N ILE A 322 -13.07 9.83 8.05
CA ILE A 322 -14.17 8.88 8.25
C ILE A 322 -15.57 9.53 8.21
N ASN A 323 -15.66 10.84 8.44
CA ASN A 323 -16.88 11.63 8.47
C ASN A 323 -17.17 12.31 7.11
N GLN A 324 -16.27 12.17 6.12
CA GLN A 324 -16.45 12.82 4.83
C GLN A 324 -17.65 12.23 4.07
N PRO A 325 -18.56 13.08 3.53
CA PRO A 325 -19.75 12.61 2.82
C PRO A 325 -19.43 11.63 1.68
N GLN A 326 -18.36 11.90 0.91
CA GLN A 326 -17.93 11.01 -0.17
C GLN A 326 -17.44 9.66 0.34
N VAL A 327 -16.72 9.62 1.48
CA VAL A 327 -16.23 8.38 2.10
C VAL A 327 -17.41 7.57 2.64
N ILE A 328 -18.39 8.24 3.24
CA ILE A 328 -19.63 7.59 3.71
C ILE A 328 -20.43 7.05 2.52
N ALA A 329 -20.66 7.86 1.49
CA ALA A 329 -21.43 7.47 0.31
C ALA A 329 -20.78 6.32 -0.47
N SER A 330 -19.45 6.26 -0.52
CA SER A 330 -18.72 5.17 -1.17
C SER A 330 -18.68 3.89 -0.35
N ASN A 331 -19.12 3.91 0.92
CA ASN A 331 -19.06 2.79 1.86
C ASN A 331 -17.66 2.14 1.94
N THR A 332 -16.63 2.99 1.87
CA THR A 332 -15.23 2.55 1.92
C THR A 332 -14.86 2.07 3.32
N ILE A 333 -15.37 2.76 4.36
CA ILE A 333 -15.17 2.41 5.76
C ILE A 333 -16.50 1.90 6.32
N PHE A 334 -16.44 0.77 6.98
CA PHE A 334 -17.60 0.16 7.63
C PHE A 334 -17.25 -0.36 9.02
N GLN A 335 -18.27 -0.56 9.85
CA GLN A 335 -18.11 -1.12 11.19
C GLN A 335 -18.33 -2.63 11.17
N MET A 336 -17.53 -3.34 11.96
CA MET A 336 -17.70 -4.76 12.21
C MET A 336 -17.41 -5.08 13.68
N ASP A 337 -17.98 -6.18 14.16
CA ASP A 337 -17.72 -6.69 15.50
C ASP A 337 -16.68 -7.81 15.43
N SER A 338 -15.63 -7.66 16.22
CA SER A 338 -14.60 -8.69 16.40
C SER A 338 -14.78 -9.40 17.74
N PRO A 339 -14.68 -10.73 17.76
CA PRO A 339 -14.75 -11.46 19.02
C PRO A 339 -13.62 -11.07 19.99
N HIS A 340 -12.51 -10.56 19.47
CA HIS A 340 -11.30 -10.24 20.23
C HIS A 340 -11.14 -8.75 20.51
N GLN A 341 -11.48 -7.87 19.53
CA GLN A 341 -11.30 -6.43 19.64
C GLN A 341 -12.58 -5.65 19.97
N GLY A 342 -13.75 -6.28 19.85
CA GLY A 342 -15.04 -5.63 19.93
C GLY A 342 -15.34 -4.82 18.67
N LYS A 343 -16.04 -3.69 18.81
CA LYS A 343 -16.36 -2.82 17.65
C LYS A 343 -15.10 -2.22 17.04
N MET A 344 -14.97 -2.33 15.75
CA MET A 344 -13.86 -1.78 14.98
C MET A 344 -14.33 -1.25 13.62
N ASN A 345 -13.64 -0.25 13.11
CA ASN A 345 -13.76 0.15 11.73
C ASN A 345 -12.87 -0.74 10.86
N ALA A 346 -13.38 -1.13 9.72
CA ALA A 346 -12.63 -1.82 8.67
C ALA A 346 -12.75 -1.06 7.35
N VAL A 347 -11.80 -1.31 6.45
CA VAL A 347 -11.77 -0.65 5.13
C VAL A 347 -12.01 -1.71 4.07
N SER A 348 -13.00 -1.49 3.21
CA SER A 348 -13.28 -2.38 2.07
C SER A 348 -12.13 -2.36 1.06
N HIS A 349 -11.93 -3.49 0.37
CA HIS A 349 -11.05 -3.50 -0.81
C HIS A 349 -11.55 -2.45 -1.83
N PRO A 350 -10.67 -1.62 -2.41
CA PRO A 350 -11.10 -0.52 -3.27
C PRO A 350 -11.70 -0.98 -4.60
N ALA A 351 -11.26 -2.14 -5.13
CA ALA A 351 -11.82 -2.66 -6.37
C ALA A 351 -13.23 -3.22 -6.17
N ILE A 352 -14.11 -2.86 -7.10
CA ILE A 352 -15.49 -3.32 -7.19
C ILE A 352 -15.57 -4.25 -8.40
N PHE A 353 -16.02 -5.49 -8.20
CA PHE A 353 -16.17 -6.48 -9.26
C PHE A 353 -17.65 -6.63 -9.61
N ASP A 354 -18.00 -6.44 -10.88
CA ASP A 354 -19.38 -6.56 -11.40
C ASP A 354 -20.41 -5.75 -10.58
N GLY A 355 -20.01 -4.55 -10.14
CA GLY A 355 -20.84 -3.67 -9.31
C GLY A 355 -20.88 -4.04 -7.82
N ASN A 356 -20.18 -5.09 -7.40
CA ASN A 356 -20.20 -5.57 -6.03
C ASN A 356 -18.86 -5.34 -5.32
N ARG A 357 -18.90 -4.78 -4.10
CA ARG A 357 -17.74 -4.76 -3.21
C ARG A 357 -17.52 -6.15 -2.60
N MET A 358 -16.26 -6.52 -2.46
CA MET A 358 -15.93 -7.75 -1.75
C MET A 358 -16.28 -7.61 -0.27
N GLU A 359 -17.12 -8.50 0.21
CA GLU A 359 -17.52 -8.51 1.60
C GLU A 359 -16.38 -9.03 2.49
N VAL A 360 -16.09 -8.27 3.55
CA VAL A 360 -15.15 -8.65 4.61
C VAL A 360 -15.97 -9.15 5.79
N THR A 361 -15.98 -10.46 6.01
CA THR A 361 -16.81 -11.11 7.02
C THR A 361 -16.04 -11.59 8.24
N LYS A 362 -14.72 -11.68 8.14
CA LYS A 362 -13.87 -12.23 9.20
C LYS A 362 -12.84 -11.20 9.66
N THR A 363 -12.64 -11.14 10.97
CA THR A 363 -11.60 -10.32 11.60
C THR A 363 -10.25 -11.04 11.66
N ALA A 364 -9.22 -10.38 12.19
CA ALA A 364 -7.93 -11.02 12.40
C ALA A 364 -8.01 -12.03 13.56
N PRO A 365 -7.32 -13.17 13.45
CA PRO A 365 -7.39 -14.23 14.44
C PRO A 365 -6.54 -13.94 15.69
N ALA A 366 -6.89 -14.57 16.81
CA ALA A 366 -5.99 -14.70 17.96
C ALA A 366 -4.79 -15.59 17.60
N LEU A 367 -3.69 -15.46 18.35
CA LEU A 367 -2.50 -16.29 18.14
C LEU A 367 -2.83 -17.78 18.33
N GLY A 368 -2.57 -18.57 17.30
CA GLY A 368 -2.80 -20.01 17.30
C GLY A 368 -4.28 -20.42 17.33
N GLU A 369 -5.20 -19.51 17.09
CA GLU A 369 -6.66 -19.76 17.16
C GLU A 369 -7.11 -21.00 16.37
N HIS A 370 -6.44 -21.29 15.27
CA HIS A 370 -6.84 -22.37 14.36
C HIS A 370 -5.93 -23.59 14.43
N ARG A 371 -4.95 -23.63 15.37
CA ARG A 371 -3.95 -24.69 15.44
C ARG A 371 -4.56 -26.09 15.50
N ASP A 372 -5.43 -26.33 16.47
CA ASP A 372 -6.00 -27.68 16.69
C ASP A 372 -6.86 -28.13 15.51
N GLN A 373 -7.61 -27.19 14.93
CA GLN A 373 -8.43 -27.46 13.73
C GLN A 373 -7.56 -27.84 12.52
N ILE A 374 -6.47 -27.09 12.31
CA ILE A 374 -5.54 -27.32 11.19
C ILE A 374 -4.83 -28.68 11.38
N ILE A 375 -4.28 -28.94 12.56
CA ILE A 375 -3.59 -30.21 12.86
C ILE A 375 -4.54 -31.41 12.67
N LYS A 376 -5.77 -31.32 13.16
CA LYS A 376 -6.76 -32.37 12.98
C LYS A 376 -7.06 -32.64 11.50
N LYS A 377 -7.11 -31.59 10.68
CA LYS A 377 -7.40 -31.72 9.24
C LYS A 377 -6.29 -32.45 8.46
N ILE A 378 -5.03 -32.24 8.83
CA ILE A 378 -3.87 -32.91 8.16
C ILE A 378 -3.60 -34.31 8.69
N SER A 379 -4.18 -34.68 9.84
CA SER A 379 -4.01 -36.02 10.45
C SER A 379 -5.05 -37.04 10.00
N ASN A 380 -6.08 -36.61 9.29
CA ASN A 380 -7.14 -37.44 8.69
C ASN A 380 -6.93 -37.65 7.20
#